data_050da1cb75ffdb8479efe5e7efa74f6e
#
_entry.id   050da1cb75ffdb8479efe5e7efa74f6e
#
_cell.length_a   1.000
_cell.length_b   1.000
_cell.length_c   1.000
_cell.angle_alpha   90.00
_cell.angle_beta   90.00
_cell.angle_gamma   90.00
#
_symmetry.space_group_name_H-M   'P 1'
#
loop_
_entity.id
_entity.type
_entity.pdbx_description
1 polymer ?
#
loop_
_entity_poly.entity_id
_entity_poly.type
_entity_poly.pdbx_seq_one_letter_code
_entity_poly.pdbx_strand_id
1 'polypeptide(L)'
;GVYFDENQEERILYMNILQYGETLRIPKLTNWFQWKEEYHPICVEADKDHGSAPYYLCGLLLMKLDQHPDAVRLQSEVWHAYTYALFFLGVIYMYRLLWELFRDRRTALLGTLMLFLTPRIFADGLYNNKDSVLMSLIIVMLFYGIRFLERKDFKNACLLGICAGFCGNLKISGVYVFAMIGGFYLLILTTEKKWSGKTFFVGLTAAVVGFLSYLTLTPAIWGQGFHLWEFLMWNLSNSTEYSRMDGKVLFDGTWYVHSTNPLPWYYLPKLIALTIPVYLSVLLWSSIGIWLYKGRKHQWNFADRIYPLFALTSGIPVLVAMLCDPNLYNGWRHMYFIYGPMIVMMAYAVRYLLQQPGIRARRIATAMLVMFIGCNGVGIALTGQSSSAYTNILAGGDACGRYEMDYYGVTAKKVLKSLVDRYGEICIRSDGCGAMNVNYYVLPAE
;
A
#
# COMPACT_ATOMS: atom_id res chain seq x y z
N GLY A 1 1.83 -16.81 11.49
CA GLY A 1 0.87 -16.49 12.54
C GLY A 1 -0.32 -15.74 11.98
N VAL A 2 -1.41 -15.66 12.71
CA VAL A 2 -2.59 -14.85 12.37
C VAL A 2 -2.40 -13.46 12.96
N TYR A 3 -2.74 -12.42 12.21
CA TYR A 3 -2.58 -11.03 12.63
C TYR A 3 -3.94 -10.38 12.90
N PHE A 4 -3.93 -9.28 13.64
CA PHE A 4 -5.14 -8.68 14.20
C PHE A 4 -6.24 -8.35 13.17
N ASP A 5 -5.87 -7.77 12.03
CA ASP A 5 -6.83 -7.30 11.01
C ASP A 5 -7.26 -8.38 10.00
N GLU A 6 -6.62 -9.55 9.96
CA GLU A 6 -6.88 -10.55 8.91
C GLU A 6 -8.28 -11.14 8.98
N ASN A 7 -8.78 -11.42 10.17
CA ASN A 7 -10.13 -11.97 10.34
C ASN A 7 -11.22 -11.01 9.86
N GLN A 8 -11.04 -9.71 10.03
CA GLN A 8 -11.99 -8.70 9.60
C GLN A 8 -12.00 -8.58 8.07
N GLU A 9 -10.83 -8.51 7.45
CA GLU A 9 -10.69 -8.45 6.00
C GLU A 9 -11.21 -9.73 5.31
N GLU A 10 -11.00 -10.88 5.93
CA GLU A 10 -11.55 -12.15 5.47
C GLU A 10 -13.08 -12.14 5.48
N ARG A 11 -13.72 -11.62 6.53
CA ARG A 11 -15.19 -11.49 6.60
C ARG A 11 -15.73 -10.60 5.49
N ILE A 12 -15.10 -9.44 5.25
CA ILE A 12 -15.49 -8.52 4.18
C ILE A 12 -15.37 -9.20 2.82
N LEU A 13 -14.30 -9.97 2.60
CA LEU A 13 -14.13 -10.76 1.40
C LEU A 13 -15.28 -11.74 1.19
N TYR A 14 -15.66 -12.47 2.23
CA TYR A 14 -16.74 -13.44 2.16
C TYR A 14 -18.10 -12.79 1.88
N MET A 15 -18.38 -11.64 2.49
CA MET A 15 -19.61 -10.88 2.23
C MET A 15 -19.69 -10.40 0.77
N ASN A 16 -18.59 -9.93 0.21
CA ASN A 16 -18.54 -9.55 -1.20
C ASN A 16 -18.76 -10.75 -2.13
N ILE A 17 -18.17 -11.91 -1.82
CA ILE A 17 -18.36 -13.15 -2.59
C ILE A 17 -19.82 -13.63 -2.49
N LEU A 18 -20.42 -13.58 -1.29
CA LEU A 18 -21.83 -13.88 -1.10
C LEU A 18 -22.71 -12.98 -1.96
N GLN A 19 -22.47 -11.67 -1.93
CA GLN A 19 -23.26 -10.70 -2.70
C GLN A 19 -23.21 -11.00 -4.20
N TYR A 20 -22.06 -11.43 -4.72
CA TYR A 20 -21.98 -11.93 -6.10
C TYR A 20 -22.79 -13.22 -6.28
N GLY A 21 -22.70 -14.17 -5.34
CA GLY A 21 -23.43 -15.42 -5.38
C GLY A 21 -24.94 -15.21 -5.45
N GLU A 22 -25.48 -14.33 -4.64
CA GLU A 22 -26.89 -13.98 -4.61
C GLU A 22 -27.35 -13.29 -5.89
N THR A 23 -26.61 -12.24 -6.31
CA THR A 23 -26.96 -11.44 -7.47
C THR A 23 -26.87 -12.25 -8.78
N LEU A 24 -25.83 -13.06 -8.91
CA LEU A 24 -25.62 -13.90 -10.09
C LEU A 24 -26.31 -15.28 -9.98
N ARG A 25 -27.01 -15.54 -8.88
CA ARG A 25 -27.72 -16.80 -8.59
C ARG A 25 -26.79 -18.02 -8.70
N ILE A 26 -25.63 -17.96 -8.03
CA ILE A 26 -24.66 -19.05 -7.99
C ILE A 26 -24.80 -19.81 -6.68
N PRO A 27 -25.55 -20.95 -6.62
CA PRO A 27 -25.89 -21.63 -5.36
C PRO A 27 -24.67 -22.09 -4.54
N LYS A 28 -23.56 -22.44 -5.21
CA LYS A 28 -22.34 -22.86 -4.52
C LYS A 28 -21.73 -21.76 -3.65
N LEU A 29 -21.84 -20.52 -4.06
CA LEU A 29 -21.31 -19.36 -3.30
C LEU A 29 -22.23 -19.02 -2.13
N THR A 30 -23.56 -19.02 -2.37
CA THR A 30 -24.54 -18.75 -1.31
C THR A 30 -24.58 -19.81 -0.24
N ASN A 31 -24.58 -21.11 -0.61
CA ASN A 31 -24.61 -22.20 0.36
C ASN A 31 -23.36 -22.26 1.23
N TRP A 32 -22.20 -21.93 0.68
CA TRP A 32 -20.97 -21.87 1.44
C TRP A 32 -21.03 -20.77 2.51
N PHE A 33 -21.62 -19.62 2.17
CA PHE A 33 -21.74 -18.50 3.11
C PHE A 33 -22.73 -18.79 4.23
N GLN A 34 -23.85 -19.47 3.96
CA GLN A 34 -24.82 -19.87 5.00
C GLN A 34 -24.17 -20.67 6.12
N TRP A 35 -23.14 -21.46 5.80
CA TRP A 35 -22.38 -22.19 6.82
C TRP A 35 -21.49 -21.27 7.66
N LYS A 36 -21.06 -20.11 7.14
CA LYS A 36 -20.22 -19.13 7.83
C LYS A 36 -21.01 -18.00 8.53
N GLU A 37 -22.30 -17.96 8.39
CA GLU A 37 -23.18 -16.89 8.93
C GLU A 37 -23.23 -16.85 10.47
N GLU A 38 -22.73 -17.89 11.16
CA GLU A 38 -22.48 -17.88 12.61
C GLU A 38 -21.40 -16.86 13.03
N TYR A 39 -20.65 -16.30 12.08
CA TYR A 39 -19.68 -15.24 12.28
C TYR A 39 -20.33 -13.85 12.11
N HIS A 40 -20.89 -13.31 13.18
CA HIS A 40 -21.37 -11.94 13.41
C HIS A 40 -21.52 -10.98 12.21
N PRO A 41 -22.74 -10.65 11.79
CA PRO A 41 -23.04 -9.69 10.71
C PRO A 41 -22.69 -8.23 11.05
N ILE A 42 -22.47 -7.89 12.33
CA ILE A 42 -22.33 -6.50 12.82
C ILE A 42 -21.09 -5.77 12.29
N CYS A 43 -20.00 -6.48 11.96
CA CYS A 43 -18.77 -5.84 11.48
C CYS A 43 -18.84 -5.43 10.00
N VAL A 44 -19.76 -5.95 9.22
CA VAL A 44 -19.79 -5.81 7.76
C VAL A 44 -20.39 -4.48 7.31
N GLU A 45 -21.44 -4.01 7.95
CA GLU A 45 -22.03 -2.70 7.63
C GLU A 45 -21.07 -1.55 7.99
N ALA A 46 -20.27 -1.75 9.03
CA ALA A 46 -19.35 -0.76 9.50
C ALA A 46 -18.15 -0.53 8.57
N ASP A 47 -17.72 -1.56 7.84
CA ASP A 47 -16.47 -1.55 7.03
C ASP A 47 -16.72 -1.83 5.53
N LYS A 48 -17.92 -1.53 5.05
CA LYS A 48 -18.32 -1.72 3.63
C LYS A 48 -17.46 -0.93 2.61
N ASP A 49 -16.69 0.06 3.06
CA ASP A 49 -15.71 0.80 2.29
C ASP A 49 -14.37 0.06 2.13
N HIS A 50 -14.18 -1.00 2.90
CA HIS A 50 -13.02 -1.86 2.76
C HIS A 50 -13.20 -2.81 1.59
N GLY A 51 -12.72 -2.41 0.41
CA GLY A 51 -12.79 -3.27 -0.76
C GLY A 51 -11.82 -4.44 -0.67
N SER A 52 -12.28 -5.60 -1.13
CA SER A 52 -11.52 -6.85 -1.13
C SER A 52 -11.30 -7.43 -2.53
N ALA A 53 -11.54 -6.65 -3.59
CA ALA A 53 -11.50 -7.13 -4.97
C ALA A 53 -10.21 -7.87 -5.35
N PRO A 54 -9.00 -7.45 -4.94
CA PRO A 54 -7.78 -8.20 -5.23
C PRO A 54 -7.76 -9.61 -4.64
N TYR A 55 -8.57 -9.87 -3.61
CA TYR A 55 -8.64 -11.13 -2.88
C TYR A 55 -9.76 -12.07 -3.33
N TYR A 56 -10.60 -11.71 -4.30
CA TYR A 56 -11.70 -12.59 -4.74
C TYR A 56 -11.21 -13.98 -5.18
N LEU A 57 -10.08 -14.05 -5.90
CA LEU A 57 -9.47 -15.34 -6.26
C LEU A 57 -8.92 -16.08 -5.04
N CYS A 58 -8.33 -15.36 -4.09
CA CYS A 58 -7.87 -15.95 -2.84
C CYS A 58 -9.04 -16.55 -2.06
N GLY A 59 -10.17 -15.83 -1.94
CA GLY A 59 -11.38 -16.31 -1.29
C GLY A 59 -11.87 -17.64 -1.85
N LEU A 60 -11.83 -17.81 -3.19
CA LEU A 60 -12.19 -19.07 -3.82
C LEU A 60 -11.24 -20.24 -3.46
N LEU A 61 -9.97 -19.94 -3.18
CA LEU A 61 -9.02 -20.94 -2.66
C LEU A 61 -9.30 -21.25 -1.18
N LEU A 62 -9.55 -20.23 -0.37
CA LEU A 62 -9.84 -20.38 1.06
C LEU A 62 -11.10 -21.23 1.29
N MET A 63 -12.15 -21.04 0.46
CA MET A 63 -13.36 -21.86 0.50
C MET A 63 -13.10 -23.37 0.43
N LYS A 64 -12.09 -23.78 -0.35
CA LYS A 64 -11.74 -25.19 -0.50
C LYS A 64 -11.03 -25.77 0.73
N LEU A 65 -10.43 -24.91 1.54
CA LEU A 65 -9.68 -25.28 2.72
C LEU A 65 -10.52 -25.34 4.00
N ASP A 66 -11.74 -24.82 3.97
CA ASP A 66 -12.61 -24.69 5.15
C ASP A 66 -12.89 -26.02 5.88
N GLN A 67 -12.95 -27.12 5.15
CA GLN A 67 -13.24 -28.44 5.74
C GLN A 67 -11.98 -29.22 6.12
N HIS A 68 -10.80 -28.61 5.95
CA HIS A 68 -9.54 -29.28 6.30
C HIS A 68 -9.32 -29.25 7.83
N PRO A 69 -8.80 -30.33 8.47
CA PRO A 69 -8.50 -30.34 9.90
C PRO A 69 -7.64 -29.17 10.38
N ASP A 70 -6.66 -28.76 9.54
CA ASP A 70 -5.77 -27.62 9.81
C ASP A 70 -6.22 -26.36 9.09
N ALA A 71 -7.53 -26.12 8.89
CA ALA A 71 -8.06 -25.02 8.08
C ALA A 71 -7.47 -23.66 8.46
N VAL A 72 -7.46 -23.32 9.74
CA VAL A 72 -6.97 -22.01 10.24
C VAL A 72 -5.53 -21.75 9.83
N ARG A 73 -4.66 -22.72 10.00
CA ARG A 73 -3.25 -22.62 9.63
C ARG A 73 -3.08 -22.48 8.12
N LEU A 74 -3.72 -23.36 7.34
CA LEU A 74 -3.58 -23.38 5.88
C LEU A 74 -4.18 -22.11 5.24
N GLN A 75 -5.31 -21.65 5.73
CA GLN A 75 -5.93 -20.40 5.28
C GLN A 75 -5.02 -19.20 5.54
N SER A 76 -4.43 -19.10 6.74
CA SER A 76 -3.45 -18.06 7.07
C SER A 76 -2.21 -18.11 6.15
N GLU A 77 -1.66 -19.31 5.91
CA GLU A 77 -0.50 -19.47 5.01
C GLU A 77 -0.84 -19.07 3.56
N VAL A 78 -2.02 -19.44 3.06
CA VAL A 78 -2.49 -19.05 1.71
C VAL A 78 -2.71 -17.54 1.64
N TRP A 79 -3.31 -16.95 2.65
CA TRP A 79 -3.55 -15.50 2.72
C TRP A 79 -2.25 -14.70 2.67
N HIS A 80 -1.26 -15.07 3.48
CA HIS A 80 0.05 -14.43 3.49
C HIS A 80 0.80 -14.63 2.16
N ALA A 81 0.79 -15.85 1.61
CA ALA A 81 1.43 -16.14 0.34
C ALA A 81 0.79 -15.32 -0.81
N TYR A 82 -0.54 -15.17 -0.79
CA TYR A 82 -1.26 -14.38 -1.78
C TYR A 82 -0.97 -12.88 -1.63
N THR A 83 -0.98 -12.37 -0.39
CA THR A 83 -0.60 -10.99 -0.07
C THR A 83 0.81 -10.68 -0.56
N TYR A 84 1.76 -11.58 -0.29
CA TYR A 84 3.14 -11.44 -0.76
C TYR A 84 3.24 -11.48 -2.29
N ALA A 85 2.46 -12.33 -2.95
CA ALA A 85 2.42 -12.39 -4.41
C ALA A 85 1.93 -11.07 -5.02
N LEU A 86 0.91 -10.44 -4.43
CA LEU A 86 0.43 -9.12 -4.85
C LEU A 86 1.48 -8.02 -4.58
N PHE A 87 2.17 -8.08 -3.44
CA PHE A 87 3.28 -7.18 -3.15
C PHE A 87 4.40 -7.36 -4.18
N PHE A 88 4.79 -8.61 -4.47
CA PHE A 88 5.85 -8.91 -5.43
C PHE A 88 5.47 -8.52 -6.88
N LEU A 89 4.18 -8.58 -7.22
CA LEU A 89 3.68 -8.01 -8.47
C LEU A 89 4.01 -6.51 -8.56
N GLY A 90 3.79 -5.75 -7.48
CA GLY A 90 4.19 -4.34 -7.38
C GLY A 90 5.69 -4.13 -7.59
N VAL A 91 6.54 -5.00 -7.01
CA VAL A 91 8.00 -4.97 -7.21
C VAL A 91 8.38 -5.19 -8.68
N ILE A 92 7.77 -6.17 -9.35
CA ILE A 92 7.99 -6.42 -10.79
C ILE A 92 7.57 -5.20 -11.61
N TYR A 93 6.41 -4.62 -11.30
CA TYR A 93 5.92 -3.44 -12.02
C TYR A 93 6.69 -2.17 -11.69
N MET A 94 7.33 -2.06 -10.53
CA MET A 94 8.27 -0.98 -10.23
C MET A 94 9.47 -1.03 -11.21
N TYR A 95 10.06 -2.21 -11.45
CA TYR A 95 11.11 -2.35 -12.45
C TYR A 95 10.63 -1.92 -13.84
N ARG A 96 9.44 -2.37 -14.25
CA ARG A 96 8.86 -2.02 -15.55
C ARG A 96 8.56 -0.53 -15.68
N LEU A 97 8.04 0.10 -14.63
CA LEU A 97 7.76 1.53 -14.56
C LEU A 97 9.04 2.37 -14.71
N LEU A 98 10.06 2.03 -13.93
CA LEU A 98 11.35 2.73 -13.98
C LEU A 98 12.07 2.50 -15.31
N TRP A 99 11.98 1.30 -15.88
CA TRP A 99 12.49 1.03 -17.22
C TRP A 99 11.73 1.82 -18.29
N GLU A 100 10.41 1.91 -18.22
CA GLU A 100 9.63 2.71 -19.18
C GLU A 100 10.01 4.20 -19.12
N LEU A 101 10.20 4.75 -17.91
CA LEU A 101 10.55 6.16 -17.70
C LEU A 101 12.00 6.49 -18.10
N PHE A 102 12.94 5.66 -17.71
CA PHE A 102 14.35 6.02 -17.76
C PHE A 102 15.15 5.32 -18.86
N ARG A 103 14.63 4.24 -19.42
CA ARG A 103 15.30 3.40 -20.43
C ARG A 103 16.72 2.98 -20.02
N ASP A 104 16.94 2.81 -18.72
CA ASP A 104 18.20 2.42 -18.11
C ASP A 104 18.01 1.29 -17.08
N ARG A 105 18.58 0.11 -17.39
CA ARG A 105 18.44 -1.10 -16.57
C ARG A 105 19.02 -0.93 -15.17
N ARG A 106 20.10 -0.17 -15.03
CA ARG A 106 20.77 0.04 -13.74
C ARG A 106 19.88 0.86 -12.80
N THR A 107 19.35 1.97 -13.31
CA THR A 107 18.38 2.80 -12.57
C THR A 107 17.14 1.99 -12.21
N ALA A 108 16.58 1.21 -13.15
CA ALA A 108 15.41 0.40 -12.91
C ALA A 108 15.67 -0.66 -11.82
N LEU A 109 16.78 -1.38 -11.88
CA LEU A 109 17.15 -2.38 -10.88
C LEU A 109 17.37 -1.76 -9.50
N LEU A 110 18.17 -0.70 -9.41
CA LEU A 110 18.48 -0.05 -8.13
C LEU A 110 17.22 0.55 -7.49
N GLY A 111 16.37 1.21 -8.27
CA GLY A 111 15.10 1.73 -7.76
C GLY A 111 14.15 0.62 -7.29
N THR A 112 14.10 -0.50 -7.98
CA THR A 112 13.31 -1.66 -7.57
C THR A 112 13.84 -2.27 -6.26
N LEU A 113 15.16 -2.39 -6.14
CA LEU A 113 15.78 -2.87 -4.91
C LEU A 113 15.60 -1.90 -3.73
N MET A 114 15.55 -0.59 -3.98
CA MET A 114 15.21 0.40 -2.96
C MET A 114 13.79 0.20 -2.42
N LEU A 115 12.81 -0.11 -3.28
CA LEU A 115 11.46 -0.48 -2.84
C LEU A 115 11.48 -1.78 -2.04
N PHE A 116 12.00 -2.85 -2.64
CA PHE A 116 11.92 -4.21 -2.12
C PHE A 116 12.67 -4.39 -0.81
N LEU A 117 13.85 -3.75 -0.68
CA LEU A 117 14.73 -3.85 0.50
C LEU A 117 14.55 -2.67 1.47
N THR A 118 13.43 -1.95 1.42
CA THR A 118 13.04 -1.07 2.52
C THR A 118 12.45 -1.92 3.65
N PRO A 119 13.07 -1.98 4.85
CA PRO A 119 12.77 -3.01 5.84
C PRO A 119 11.30 -3.08 6.24
N ARG A 120 10.68 -1.95 6.58
CA ARG A 120 9.26 -1.89 6.96
C ARG A 120 8.34 -2.32 5.82
N ILE A 121 8.58 -1.83 4.61
CA ILE A 121 7.78 -2.15 3.42
C ILE A 121 7.90 -3.63 3.04
N PHE A 122 9.11 -4.21 3.15
CA PHE A 122 9.31 -5.63 2.93
C PHE A 122 8.49 -6.47 3.93
N ALA A 123 8.56 -6.15 5.21
CA ALA A 123 7.84 -6.88 6.24
C ALA A 123 6.33 -6.77 6.05
N ASP A 124 5.81 -5.55 5.84
CA ASP A 124 4.39 -5.30 5.61
C ASP A 124 3.88 -5.97 4.33
N GLY A 125 4.74 -6.15 3.34
CA GLY A 125 4.43 -6.93 2.12
C GLY A 125 4.07 -8.40 2.39
N LEU A 126 4.41 -8.95 3.55
CA LEU A 126 4.11 -10.33 3.91
C LEU A 126 2.70 -10.50 4.52
N TYR A 127 2.15 -9.48 5.16
CA TYR A 127 0.91 -9.61 5.94
C TYR A 127 -0.05 -8.41 5.86
N ASN A 128 0.43 -7.22 5.47
CA ASN A 128 -0.46 -6.07 5.30
C ASN A 128 -1.23 -6.21 3.98
N ASN A 129 -2.36 -6.89 4.06
CA ASN A 129 -3.23 -7.26 2.95
C ASN A 129 -3.98 -6.07 2.32
N LYS A 130 -3.85 -4.88 2.87
CA LYS A 130 -4.57 -3.68 2.42
C LYS A 130 -3.63 -2.59 1.92
N ASP A 131 -2.79 -2.05 2.79
CA ASP A 131 -1.99 -0.88 2.47
C ASP A 131 -0.81 -1.20 1.54
N SER A 132 -0.13 -2.34 1.76
CA SER A 132 0.96 -2.79 0.90
C SER A 132 0.45 -3.30 -0.46
N VAL A 133 -0.73 -3.91 -0.49
CA VAL A 133 -1.39 -4.34 -1.72
C VAL A 133 -1.85 -3.13 -2.53
N LEU A 134 -2.45 -2.14 -1.88
CA LEU A 134 -2.84 -0.89 -2.54
C LEU A 134 -1.62 -0.17 -3.15
N MET A 135 -0.52 -0.05 -2.39
CA MET A 135 0.74 0.50 -2.92
C MET A 135 1.18 -0.25 -4.17
N SER A 136 1.15 -1.57 -4.14
CA SER A 136 1.57 -2.43 -5.24
C SER A 136 0.70 -2.25 -6.48
N LEU A 137 -0.62 -2.21 -6.32
CA LEU A 137 -1.56 -1.99 -7.43
C LEU A 137 -1.47 -0.55 -7.97
N ILE A 138 -1.18 0.44 -7.13
CA ILE A 138 -0.90 1.81 -7.58
C ILE A 138 0.38 1.85 -8.43
N ILE A 139 1.40 1.09 -8.11
CA ILE A 139 2.60 0.98 -8.95
C ILE A 139 2.23 0.38 -10.34
N VAL A 140 1.37 -0.64 -10.37
CA VAL A 140 0.84 -1.21 -11.63
C VAL A 140 0.04 -0.15 -12.40
N MET A 141 -0.84 0.58 -11.71
CA MET A 141 -1.64 1.66 -12.30
C MET A 141 -0.76 2.78 -12.84
N LEU A 142 0.29 3.20 -12.14
CA LEU A 142 1.25 4.20 -12.59
C LEU A 142 2.00 3.73 -13.85
N PHE A 143 2.39 2.45 -13.94
CA PHE A 143 3.01 1.90 -15.13
C PHE A 143 2.10 2.06 -16.36
N TYR A 144 0.83 1.66 -16.26
CA TYR A 144 -0.10 1.84 -17.37
C TYR A 144 -0.47 3.31 -17.58
N GLY A 145 -0.50 4.11 -16.51
CA GLY A 145 -0.67 5.55 -16.57
C GLY A 145 0.42 6.24 -17.39
N ILE A 146 1.69 5.93 -17.15
CA ILE A 146 2.81 6.49 -17.93
C ILE A 146 2.70 6.10 -19.40
N ARG A 147 2.39 4.83 -19.69
CA ARG A 147 2.18 4.38 -21.08
C ARG A 147 0.98 5.05 -21.74
N PHE A 148 -0.10 5.27 -20.99
CA PHE A 148 -1.26 6.00 -21.44
C PHE A 148 -0.92 7.47 -21.78
N LEU A 149 -0.16 8.15 -20.93
CA LEU A 149 0.29 9.53 -21.14
C LEU A 149 1.23 9.64 -22.35
N GLU A 150 2.12 8.67 -22.57
CA GLU A 150 3.08 8.65 -23.66
C GLU A 150 2.41 8.26 -25.00
N ARG A 151 1.68 7.14 -25.03
CA ARG A 151 1.19 6.51 -26.26
C ARG A 151 -0.19 6.99 -26.72
N LYS A 152 -1.04 7.40 -25.76
CA LYS A 152 -2.40 7.87 -26.00
C LYS A 152 -3.22 6.87 -26.84
N ASP A 153 -3.20 5.58 -26.44
CA ASP A 153 -3.90 4.49 -27.11
C ASP A 153 -4.98 3.84 -26.23
N PHE A 154 -5.97 3.21 -26.86
CA PHE A 154 -7.11 2.56 -26.18
C PHE A 154 -6.69 1.40 -25.28
N LYS A 155 -5.66 0.62 -25.67
CA LYS A 155 -5.20 -0.53 -24.87
C LYS A 155 -4.70 -0.07 -23.50
N ASN A 156 -3.83 0.96 -23.46
CA ASN A 156 -3.33 1.48 -22.19
C ASN A 156 -4.43 2.23 -21.42
N ALA A 157 -5.39 2.85 -22.11
CA ALA A 157 -6.57 3.44 -21.48
C ALA A 157 -7.43 2.41 -20.73
N CYS A 158 -7.73 1.27 -21.38
CA CYS A 158 -8.47 0.17 -20.75
C CYS A 158 -7.72 -0.43 -19.57
N LEU A 159 -6.41 -0.72 -19.71
CA LEU A 159 -5.61 -1.31 -18.64
C LEU A 159 -5.47 -0.34 -17.44
N LEU A 160 -5.30 0.95 -17.71
CA LEU A 160 -5.32 1.99 -16.67
C LEU A 160 -6.67 2.02 -15.95
N GLY A 161 -7.79 1.99 -16.68
CA GLY A 161 -9.13 1.98 -16.10
C GLY A 161 -9.38 0.75 -15.22
N ILE A 162 -8.98 -0.44 -15.67
CA ILE A 162 -9.10 -1.68 -14.88
C ILE A 162 -8.29 -1.54 -13.57
N CYS A 163 -7.04 -1.08 -13.65
CA CYS A 163 -6.22 -0.86 -12.45
C CYS A 163 -6.86 0.17 -11.51
N ALA A 164 -7.44 1.25 -12.06
CA ALA A 164 -8.14 2.27 -11.28
C ALA A 164 -9.35 1.69 -10.53
N GLY A 165 -10.09 0.77 -11.14
CA GLY A 165 -11.19 0.06 -10.48
C GLY A 165 -10.72 -0.75 -9.28
N PHE A 166 -9.66 -1.55 -9.41
CA PHE A 166 -9.08 -2.30 -8.30
C PHE A 166 -8.53 -1.40 -7.19
N CYS A 167 -7.78 -0.35 -7.54
CA CYS A 167 -7.23 0.58 -6.56
C CYS A 167 -8.32 1.36 -5.83
N GLY A 168 -9.34 1.84 -6.58
CA GLY A 168 -10.48 2.58 -6.01
C GLY A 168 -11.35 1.71 -5.12
N ASN A 169 -11.53 0.41 -5.47
CA ASN A 169 -12.23 -0.53 -4.61
C ASN A 169 -11.52 -0.71 -3.27
N LEU A 170 -10.19 -0.86 -3.26
CA LEU A 170 -9.43 -1.01 -2.01
C LEU A 170 -9.52 0.22 -1.09
N LYS A 171 -9.28 1.40 -1.66
CA LYS A 171 -9.35 2.69 -0.95
C LYS A 171 -9.56 3.85 -1.92
N ILE A 172 -10.24 4.88 -1.46
CA ILE A 172 -10.49 6.11 -2.22
C ILE A 172 -9.19 6.79 -2.71
N SER A 173 -8.06 6.57 -2.04
CA SER A 173 -6.75 7.05 -2.49
C SER A 173 -6.33 6.48 -3.86
N GLY A 174 -6.86 5.33 -4.27
CA GLY A 174 -6.71 4.82 -5.64
C GLY A 174 -7.39 5.72 -6.67
N VAL A 175 -8.58 6.25 -6.35
CA VAL A 175 -9.30 7.21 -7.22
C VAL A 175 -8.52 8.51 -7.32
N TYR A 176 -7.93 8.99 -6.21
CA TYR A 176 -7.07 10.17 -6.20
C TYR A 176 -5.89 10.02 -7.19
N VAL A 177 -5.17 8.91 -7.15
CA VAL A 177 -4.01 8.69 -8.06
C VAL A 177 -4.47 8.60 -9.51
N PHE A 178 -5.61 7.96 -9.79
CA PHE A 178 -6.20 7.93 -11.13
C PHE A 178 -6.57 9.32 -11.62
N ALA A 179 -7.18 10.16 -10.77
CA ALA A 179 -7.50 11.54 -11.09
C ALA A 179 -6.24 12.37 -11.38
N MET A 180 -5.14 12.16 -10.63
CA MET A 180 -3.85 12.81 -10.92
C MET A 180 -3.33 12.45 -12.31
N ILE A 181 -3.38 11.18 -12.71
CA ILE A 181 -2.99 10.74 -14.06
C ILE A 181 -3.89 11.38 -15.12
N GLY A 182 -5.20 11.44 -14.88
CA GLY A 182 -6.18 12.11 -15.76
C GLY A 182 -5.90 13.60 -15.93
N GLY A 183 -5.64 14.31 -14.82
CA GLY A 183 -5.26 15.72 -14.84
C GLY A 183 -3.98 15.98 -15.65
N PHE A 184 -2.96 15.13 -15.48
CA PHE A 184 -1.73 15.22 -16.28
C PHE A 184 -1.98 14.88 -17.77
N TYR A 185 -2.90 13.97 -18.07
CA TYR A 185 -3.31 13.73 -19.46
C TYR A 185 -3.89 14.99 -20.11
N LEU A 186 -4.84 15.65 -19.44
CA LEU A 186 -5.45 16.89 -19.91
C LEU A 186 -4.40 18.01 -20.05
N LEU A 187 -3.51 18.13 -19.06
CA LEU A 187 -2.40 19.11 -19.08
C LEU A 187 -1.48 18.89 -20.30
N ILE A 188 -1.08 17.64 -20.59
CA ILE A 188 -0.24 17.31 -21.73
C ILE A 188 -0.97 17.60 -23.04
N LEU A 189 -2.25 17.24 -23.18
CA LEU A 189 -3.02 17.54 -24.40
C LEU A 189 -3.12 19.04 -24.65
N THR A 190 -3.28 19.84 -23.59
CA THR A 190 -3.40 21.30 -23.70
C THR A 190 -2.05 21.94 -24.02
N THR A 191 -0.98 21.60 -23.30
CA THR A 191 0.35 22.20 -23.47
C THR A 191 1.00 21.80 -24.80
N GLU A 192 0.81 20.55 -25.23
CA GLU A 192 1.33 20.04 -26.50
C GLU A 192 0.38 20.30 -27.69
N LYS A 193 -0.78 20.92 -27.47
CA LYS A 193 -1.83 21.18 -28.47
C LYS A 193 -2.24 19.91 -29.24
N LYS A 194 -2.33 18.76 -28.53
CA LYS A 194 -2.64 17.44 -29.10
C LYS A 194 -4.12 17.03 -28.95
N TRP A 195 -5.01 17.98 -28.82
CA TRP A 195 -6.44 17.71 -28.80
C TRP A 195 -6.93 17.18 -30.16
N SER A 196 -7.64 16.06 -30.13
CA SER A 196 -8.28 15.44 -31.30
C SER A 196 -9.44 14.55 -30.82
N GLY A 197 -10.34 14.18 -31.72
CA GLY A 197 -11.39 13.21 -31.41
C GLY A 197 -10.83 11.89 -30.85
N LYS A 198 -9.73 11.39 -31.43
CA LYS A 198 -9.06 10.19 -30.94
C LYS A 198 -8.58 10.35 -29.49
N THR A 199 -7.86 11.41 -29.17
CA THR A 199 -7.34 11.62 -27.81
C THR A 199 -8.46 11.86 -26.80
N PHE A 200 -9.53 12.52 -27.19
CA PHE A 200 -10.74 12.65 -26.36
C PHE A 200 -11.35 11.29 -26.02
N PHE A 201 -11.59 10.45 -27.04
CA PHE A 201 -12.17 9.12 -26.81
C PHE A 201 -11.24 8.17 -26.06
N VAL A 202 -9.92 8.29 -26.21
CA VAL A 202 -8.94 7.53 -25.42
C VAL A 202 -9.03 7.92 -23.93
N GLY A 203 -9.12 9.21 -23.62
CA GLY A 203 -9.33 9.68 -22.23
C GLY A 203 -10.68 9.23 -21.66
N LEU A 204 -11.75 9.37 -22.45
CA LEU A 204 -13.09 8.90 -22.08
C LEU A 204 -13.10 7.38 -21.81
N THR A 205 -12.41 6.60 -22.63
CA THR A 205 -12.28 5.14 -22.42
C THR A 205 -11.66 4.83 -21.07
N ALA A 206 -10.57 5.52 -20.68
CA ALA A 206 -9.95 5.29 -19.38
C ALA A 206 -10.93 5.59 -18.22
N ALA A 207 -11.69 6.70 -18.33
CA ALA A 207 -12.67 7.09 -17.32
C ALA A 207 -13.84 6.09 -17.23
N VAL A 208 -14.43 5.71 -18.38
CA VAL A 208 -15.57 4.79 -18.43
C VAL A 208 -15.16 3.39 -17.96
N VAL A 209 -14.04 2.85 -18.44
CA VAL A 209 -13.55 1.54 -18.00
C VAL A 209 -13.21 1.57 -16.52
N GLY A 210 -12.60 2.65 -16.01
CA GLY A 210 -12.31 2.82 -14.57
C GLY A 210 -13.58 2.81 -13.72
N PHE A 211 -14.59 3.56 -14.14
CA PHE A 211 -15.87 3.61 -13.45
C PHE A 211 -16.61 2.26 -13.48
N LEU A 212 -16.70 1.61 -14.64
CA LEU A 212 -17.34 0.31 -14.76
C LEU A 212 -16.59 -0.78 -13.96
N SER A 213 -15.27 -0.76 -13.98
CA SER A 213 -14.46 -1.68 -13.17
C SER A 213 -14.71 -1.46 -11.69
N TYR A 214 -14.72 -0.19 -11.22
CA TYR A 214 -15.03 0.14 -9.83
C TYR A 214 -16.42 -0.36 -9.42
N LEU A 215 -17.45 -0.08 -10.22
CA LEU A 215 -18.82 -0.56 -9.98
C LEU A 215 -18.87 -2.08 -9.90
N THR A 216 -18.29 -2.78 -10.88
CA THR A 216 -18.32 -4.25 -10.94
C THR A 216 -17.61 -4.87 -9.74
N LEU A 217 -16.48 -4.29 -9.31
CA LEU A 217 -15.67 -4.80 -8.21
C LEU A 217 -16.20 -4.44 -6.81
N THR A 218 -17.22 -3.56 -6.71
CA THR A 218 -17.74 -3.08 -5.43
C THR A 218 -19.22 -3.46 -5.26
N PRO A 219 -19.51 -4.71 -4.90
CA PRO A 219 -20.89 -5.20 -4.79
C PRO A 219 -21.73 -4.48 -3.74
N ALA A 220 -21.12 -3.83 -2.76
CA ALA A 220 -21.81 -2.99 -1.79
C ALA A 220 -22.62 -1.84 -2.42
N ILE A 221 -22.29 -1.43 -3.66
CA ILE A 221 -23.00 -0.35 -4.37
C ILE A 221 -24.32 -0.83 -4.96
N TRP A 222 -24.44 -2.10 -5.35
CA TRP A 222 -25.55 -2.59 -6.15
C TRP A 222 -26.28 -3.83 -5.56
N GLY A 223 -25.81 -4.37 -4.42
CA GLY A 223 -26.28 -5.63 -3.87
C GLY A 223 -27.74 -5.61 -3.37
N GLN A 224 -28.20 -4.54 -2.76
CA GLN A 224 -29.58 -4.38 -2.27
C GLN A 224 -30.32 -3.20 -2.94
N GLY A 225 -29.97 -2.91 -4.17
CA GLY A 225 -30.39 -1.73 -4.92
C GLY A 225 -29.15 -0.89 -5.28
N PHE A 226 -29.35 0.10 -6.16
CA PHE A 226 -28.24 0.91 -6.64
C PHE A 226 -28.05 2.16 -5.75
N HIS A 227 -27.06 2.13 -4.86
CA HIS A 227 -26.78 3.16 -3.85
C HIS A 227 -25.46 3.88 -4.06
N LEU A 228 -25.05 4.14 -5.30
CA LEU A 228 -23.74 4.72 -5.63
C LEU A 228 -23.45 6.01 -4.88
N TRP A 229 -24.41 6.96 -4.87
CA TRP A 229 -24.19 8.27 -4.26
C TRP A 229 -24.01 8.19 -2.75
N GLU A 230 -24.86 7.44 -2.08
CA GLU A 230 -24.79 7.19 -0.63
C GLU A 230 -23.47 6.54 -0.26
N PHE A 231 -23.07 5.51 -1.03
CA PHE A 231 -21.81 4.80 -0.82
C PHE A 231 -20.58 5.72 -1.01
N LEU A 232 -20.57 6.55 -2.06
CA LEU A 232 -19.46 7.48 -2.31
C LEU A 232 -19.37 8.54 -1.22
N MET A 233 -20.49 9.13 -0.79
CA MET A 233 -20.52 10.12 0.29
C MET A 233 -20.07 9.52 1.62
N TRP A 234 -20.55 8.33 1.93
CA TRP A 234 -20.15 7.61 3.12
C TRP A 234 -18.66 7.27 3.12
N ASN A 235 -18.12 6.80 1.99
CA ASN A 235 -16.70 6.49 1.81
C ASN A 235 -15.83 7.76 1.97
N LEU A 236 -16.27 8.88 1.41
CA LEU A 236 -15.56 10.15 1.55
C LEU A 236 -15.56 10.64 3.01
N SER A 237 -16.72 10.66 3.67
CA SER A 237 -16.84 11.03 5.10
C SER A 237 -15.99 10.11 5.99
N ASN A 238 -16.08 8.80 5.78
CA ASN A 238 -15.30 7.84 6.55
C ASN A 238 -13.77 8.00 6.35
N SER A 239 -13.35 8.42 5.17
CA SER A 239 -11.92 8.67 4.87
C SER A 239 -11.40 9.97 5.48
N THR A 240 -12.27 10.95 5.74
CA THR A 240 -11.88 12.26 6.28
C THR A 240 -12.09 12.36 7.79
N GLU A 241 -13.13 11.73 8.33
CA GLU A 241 -13.54 11.87 9.72
C GLU A 241 -13.32 10.63 10.57
N TYR A 242 -12.68 9.60 10.10
CA TYR A 242 -12.56 8.25 10.68
C TYR A 242 -12.74 8.20 12.21
N SER A 243 -13.97 8.49 12.65
CA SER A 243 -14.36 8.68 14.04
C SER A 243 -14.42 7.38 14.85
N ARG A 244 -14.29 6.21 14.20
CA ARG A 244 -14.48 4.90 14.81
C ARG A 244 -13.31 4.43 15.66
N MET A 245 -12.12 5.00 15.45
CA MET A 245 -10.90 4.63 16.17
C MET A 245 -10.34 5.86 16.88
N ASP A 246 -10.89 6.18 18.04
CA ASP A 246 -10.28 7.16 18.96
C ASP A 246 -9.23 6.46 19.84
N GLY A 247 -8.33 5.72 19.19
CA GLY A 247 -7.26 4.98 19.83
C GLY A 247 -6.13 5.88 20.29
N LYS A 248 -5.41 5.40 21.31
CA LYS A 248 -4.18 6.07 21.77
C LYS A 248 -3.03 5.79 20.80
N VAL A 249 -2.34 6.83 20.37
CA VAL A 249 -1.15 6.77 19.51
C VAL A 249 0.07 7.25 20.29
N LEU A 250 1.11 6.42 20.37
CA LEU A 250 2.37 6.81 20.99
C LEU A 250 3.28 7.48 19.95
N PHE A 251 3.56 8.76 20.16
CA PHE A 251 4.44 9.51 19.28
C PHE A 251 5.35 10.45 20.10
N ASP A 252 6.66 10.38 19.86
CA ASP A 252 7.69 11.16 20.57
C ASP A 252 7.64 11.00 22.10
N GLY A 253 7.24 9.82 22.61
CA GLY A 253 7.10 9.55 24.03
C GLY A 253 5.84 10.12 24.67
N THR A 254 4.93 10.71 23.89
CA THR A 254 3.65 11.25 24.35
C THR A 254 2.50 10.46 23.75
N TRP A 255 1.47 10.20 24.55
CA TRP A 255 0.24 9.58 24.10
C TRP A 255 -0.72 10.64 23.55
N TYR A 256 -1.17 10.43 22.35
CA TYR A 256 -2.15 11.26 21.64
C TYR A 256 -3.46 10.51 21.48
N VAL A 257 -4.57 11.24 21.50
CA VAL A 257 -5.93 10.74 21.24
C VAL A 257 -6.60 11.78 20.36
N HIS A 258 -7.07 11.40 19.18
CA HIS A 258 -7.54 12.35 18.18
C HIS A 258 -8.60 13.33 18.71
N SER A 259 -9.57 12.84 19.51
CA SER A 259 -10.67 13.66 20.06
C SER A 259 -10.25 14.67 21.14
N THR A 260 -9.17 14.44 21.88
CA THR A 260 -8.80 15.21 23.07
C THR A 260 -7.42 15.86 22.99
N ASN A 261 -6.49 15.21 22.33
CA ASN A 261 -5.10 15.67 22.15
C ASN A 261 -4.63 15.19 20.78
N PRO A 262 -4.95 15.89 19.68
CA PRO A 262 -4.65 15.45 18.32
C PRO A 262 -3.15 15.38 18.04
N LEU A 263 -2.77 14.60 17.02
CA LEU A 263 -1.39 14.44 16.60
C LEU A 263 -0.81 15.78 16.08
N PRO A 264 0.49 16.06 16.33
CA PRO A 264 1.08 17.28 15.81
C PRO A 264 1.20 17.26 14.29
N TRP A 265 1.08 18.42 13.65
CA TRP A 265 1.13 18.58 12.19
C TRP A 265 2.33 17.89 11.51
N TYR A 266 3.46 17.74 12.23
CA TYR A 266 4.68 17.12 11.74
C TYR A 266 4.74 15.59 11.95
N TYR A 267 3.67 14.98 12.48
CA TYR A 267 3.60 13.53 12.74
C TYR A 267 3.98 12.71 11.50
N LEU A 268 3.27 12.90 10.40
CA LEU A 268 3.47 12.12 9.18
C LEU A 268 4.85 12.35 8.54
N PRO A 269 5.32 13.59 8.30
CA PRO A 269 6.66 13.83 7.75
C PRO A 269 7.77 13.24 8.61
N LYS A 270 7.66 13.37 9.94
CA LYS A 270 8.64 12.83 10.88
C LYS A 270 8.67 11.31 10.85
N LEU A 271 7.52 10.65 10.89
CA LEU A 271 7.48 9.18 10.82
C LEU A 271 8.06 8.65 9.51
N ILE A 272 7.73 9.26 8.37
CA ILE A 272 8.35 8.89 7.09
C ILE A 272 9.86 9.00 7.20
N ALA A 273 10.38 10.13 7.70
CA ALA A 273 11.82 10.34 7.84
C ALA A 273 12.50 9.33 8.78
N LEU A 274 11.81 8.88 9.84
CA LEU A 274 12.35 7.94 10.82
C LEU A 274 12.25 6.47 10.40
N THR A 275 11.32 6.12 9.53
CA THR A 275 10.99 4.72 9.21
C THR A 275 11.44 4.25 7.83
N ILE A 276 11.96 5.15 7.01
CA ILE A 276 12.69 4.78 5.79
C ILE A 276 14.20 4.94 6.02
N PRO A 277 15.07 4.18 5.32
CA PRO A 277 16.51 4.35 5.40
C PRO A 277 16.94 5.79 5.06
N VAL A 278 17.86 6.37 5.83
CA VAL A 278 18.28 7.77 5.72
C VAL A 278 18.72 8.15 4.30
N TYR A 279 19.46 7.25 3.62
CA TYR A 279 19.90 7.51 2.26
C TYR A 279 18.76 7.69 1.25
N LEU A 280 17.59 7.04 1.49
CA LEU A 280 16.39 7.22 0.68
C LEU A 280 15.79 8.62 0.87
N SER A 281 15.76 9.12 2.11
CA SER A 281 15.36 10.50 2.39
C SER A 281 16.28 11.51 1.67
N VAL A 282 17.61 11.28 1.69
CA VAL A 282 18.57 12.12 0.97
C VAL A 282 18.33 12.09 -0.53
N LEU A 283 18.08 10.91 -1.12
CA LEU A 283 17.76 10.78 -2.56
C LEU A 283 16.44 11.47 -2.91
N LEU A 284 15.43 11.39 -2.07
CA LEU A 284 14.13 12.01 -2.27
C LEU A 284 14.29 13.55 -2.37
N TRP A 285 14.91 14.17 -1.39
CA TRP A 285 15.12 15.63 -1.39
C TRP A 285 16.08 16.08 -2.50
N SER A 286 17.13 15.30 -2.77
CA SER A 286 18.05 15.57 -3.88
C SER A 286 17.31 15.55 -5.23
N SER A 287 16.32 14.66 -5.40
CA SER A 287 15.55 14.58 -6.64
C SER A 287 14.81 15.87 -6.98
N ILE A 288 14.24 16.53 -5.96
CA ILE A 288 13.56 17.82 -6.11
C ILE A 288 14.57 18.89 -6.54
N GLY A 289 15.72 18.97 -5.86
CA GLY A 289 16.79 19.92 -6.21
C GLY A 289 17.31 19.72 -7.64
N ILE A 290 17.50 18.47 -8.06
CA ILE A 290 17.94 18.11 -9.42
C ILE A 290 16.88 18.53 -10.45
N TRP A 291 15.61 18.28 -10.19
CA TRP A 291 14.53 18.65 -11.09
C TRP A 291 14.45 20.17 -11.26
N LEU A 292 14.53 20.94 -10.18
CA LEU A 292 14.56 22.41 -10.21
C LEU A 292 15.79 22.94 -10.96
N TYR A 293 16.96 22.34 -10.76
CA TYR A 293 18.19 22.72 -11.47
C TYR A 293 18.06 22.50 -12.98
N LYS A 294 17.53 21.33 -13.41
CA LYS A 294 17.30 21.03 -14.83
C LYS A 294 16.25 21.97 -15.46
N GLY A 295 15.22 22.31 -14.71
CA GLY A 295 14.21 23.27 -15.13
C GLY A 295 14.78 24.66 -15.44
N ARG A 296 15.67 25.17 -14.58
CA ARG A 296 16.37 26.44 -14.82
C ARG A 296 17.23 26.43 -16.08
N LYS A 297 17.75 25.25 -16.48
CA LYS A 297 18.54 25.08 -17.69
C LYS A 297 17.72 24.71 -18.94
N HIS A 298 16.40 24.66 -18.85
CA HIS A 298 15.50 24.23 -19.93
C HIS A 298 15.87 22.87 -20.57
N GLN A 299 16.40 21.94 -19.78
CA GLN A 299 16.89 20.62 -20.24
C GLN A 299 15.89 19.51 -19.88
N TRP A 300 14.65 19.63 -20.31
CA TRP A 300 13.59 18.69 -19.95
C TRP A 300 13.38 17.62 -21.02
N ASN A 301 13.52 16.37 -20.61
CA ASN A 301 13.07 15.20 -21.36
C ASN A 301 11.66 14.75 -20.87
N PHE A 302 11.16 13.64 -21.38
CA PHE A 302 9.85 13.11 -20.97
C PHE A 302 9.77 12.86 -19.46
N ALA A 303 10.77 12.19 -18.87
CA ALA A 303 10.79 11.90 -17.43
C ALA A 303 10.79 13.20 -16.58
N ASP A 304 11.50 14.25 -17.04
CA ASP A 304 11.52 15.55 -16.37
C ASP A 304 10.12 16.22 -16.37
N ARG A 305 9.39 16.11 -17.49
CA ARG A 305 8.03 16.65 -17.62
C ARG A 305 6.99 15.89 -16.80
N ILE A 306 7.19 14.58 -16.60
CA ILE A 306 6.29 13.72 -15.81
C ILE A 306 6.66 13.72 -14.32
N TYR A 307 7.87 14.16 -13.95
CA TYR A 307 8.31 14.19 -12.53
C TYR A 307 7.28 14.85 -11.58
N PRO A 308 6.65 15.99 -11.93
CA PRO A 308 5.65 16.61 -11.07
C PRO A 308 4.44 15.72 -10.76
N LEU A 309 4.08 14.77 -11.64
CA LEU A 309 3.02 13.80 -11.34
C LEU A 309 3.37 13.01 -10.07
N PHE A 310 4.58 12.49 -9.97
CA PHE A 310 5.02 11.71 -8.80
C PHE A 310 5.17 12.60 -7.56
N ALA A 311 5.73 13.80 -7.72
CA ALA A 311 5.91 14.76 -6.64
C ALA A 311 4.56 15.21 -6.04
N LEU A 312 3.57 15.52 -6.88
CA LEU A 312 2.24 15.93 -6.43
C LEU A 312 1.44 14.75 -5.88
N THR A 313 1.54 13.57 -6.52
CA THR A 313 0.88 12.35 -6.00
C THR A 313 1.37 11.99 -4.59
N SER A 314 2.65 12.24 -4.29
CA SER A 314 3.20 12.02 -2.94
C SER A 314 2.98 13.21 -2.01
N GLY A 315 3.20 14.42 -2.49
CA GLY A 315 3.26 15.62 -1.66
C GLY A 315 1.89 16.14 -1.21
N ILE A 316 0.87 16.08 -2.08
CA ILE A 316 -0.47 16.58 -1.72
C ILE A 316 -1.06 15.83 -0.52
N PRO A 317 -1.04 14.47 -0.46
CA PRO A 317 -1.56 13.77 0.71
C PRO A 317 -0.80 14.10 2.00
N VAL A 318 0.52 14.30 1.93
CA VAL A 318 1.31 14.71 3.09
C VAL A 318 0.91 16.11 3.55
N LEU A 319 0.75 17.07 2.62
CA LEU A 319 0.31 18.42 2.94
C LEU A 319 -1.11 18.43 3.52
N VAL A 320 -2.03 17.65 2.95
CA VAL A 320 -3.39 17.50 3.49
C VAL A 320 -3.35 16.94 4.91
N ALA A 321 -2.54 15.91 5.16
CA ALA A 321 -2.38 15.36 6.51
C ALA A 321 -1.79 16.35 7.51
N MET A 322 -0.92 17.26 7.06
CA MET A 322 -0.36 18.31 7.91
C MET A 322 -1.35 19.46 8.21
N LEU A 323 -2.31 19.72 7.32
CA LEU A 323 -3.21 20.87 7.40
C LEU A 323 -4.60 20.52 7.94
N CYS A 324 -5.07 19.28 7.71
CA CYS A 324 -6.45 18.87 8.00
C CYS A 324 -6.58 17.92 9.21
N ASP A 325 -5.46 17.59 9.87
CA ASP A 325 -5.42 16.73 11.06
C ASP A 325 -6.27 15.45 10.93
N PRO A 326 -6.02 14.58 9.92
CA PRO A 326 -6.75 13.35 9.77
C PRO A 326 -6.41 12.39 10.91
N ASN A 327 -7.37 11.56 11.32
CA ASN A 327 -7.15 10.53 12.32
C ASN A 327 -6.18 9.44 11.81
N LEU A 328 -4.88 9.66 12.01
CA LEU A 328 -3.81 8.74 11.67
C LEU A 328 -3.41 7.91 12.89
N TYR A 329 -3.21 6.63 12.72
CA TYR A 329 -2.77 5.71 13.76
C TYR A 329 -1.89 4.61 13.16
N ASN A 330 -1.12 3.93 14.00
CA ASN A 330 -0.23 2.83 13.61
C ASN A 330 0.79 3.22 12.53
N GLY A 331 1.47 4.31 12.78
CA GLY A 331 2.46 4.83 11.89
C GLY A 331 1.84 5.53 10.66
N TRP A 332 2.50 5.39 9.52
CA TRP A 332 2.04 6.00 8.27
C TRP A 332 1.55 4.98 7.22
N ARG A 333 1.16 3.79 7.66
CA ARG A 333 0.71 2.70 6.77
C ARG A 333 -0.42 3.12 5.83
N HIS A 334 -1.36 3.93 6.32
CA HIS A 334 -2.47 4.45 5.51
C HIS A 334 -2.01 5.26 4.30
N MET A 335 -0.78 5.77 4.33
CA MET A 335 -0.15 6.57 3.27
C MET A 335 0.85 5.75 2.42
N TYR A 336 0.93 4.43 2.55
CA TYR A 336 1.87 3.63 1.75
C TYR A 336 1.67 3.79 0.24
N PHE A 337 0.48 4.16 -0.19
CA PHE A 337 0.20 4.45 -1.60
C PHE A 337 1.10 5.55 -2.21
N ILE A 338 1.64 6.48 -1.39
CA ILE A 338 2.57 7.50 -1.86
C ILE A 338 4.00 6.96 -2.04
N TYR A 339 4.34 5.79 -1.47
CA TYR A 339 5.71 5.33 -1.44
C TYR A 339 6.23 4.89 -2.82
N GLY A 340 5.38 4.26 -3.63
CA GLY A 340 5.71 3.96 -5.03
C GLY A 340 6.16 5.20 -5.83
N PRO A 341 5.36 6.27 -5.89
CA PRO A 341 5.76 7.57 -6.44
C PRO A 341 7.06 8.13 -5.85
N MET A 342 7.26 8.05 -4.52
CA MET A 342 8.51 8.50 -3.88
C MET A 342 9.73 7.71 -4.38
N ILE A 343 9.61 6.40 -4.57
CA ILE A 343 10.70 5.58 -5.14
C ILE A 343 11.04 6.03 -6.58
N VAL A 344 10.04 6.40 -7.38
CA VAL A 344 10.30 6.94 -8.73
C VAL A 344 11.10 8.24 -8.64
N MET A 345 10.77 9.13 -7.70
CA MET A 345 11.52 10.37 -7.46
C MET A 345 12.97 10.06 -7.01
N MET A 346 13.17 9.12 -6.09
CA MET A 346 14.49 8.69 -5.64
C MET A 346 15.31 8.08 -6.81
N ALA A 347 14.67 7.22 -7.62
CA ALA A 347 15.30 6.64 -8.81
C ALA A 347 15.68 7.70 -9.86
N TYR A 348 14.93 8.79 -9.94
CA TYR A 348 15.30 9.94 -10.78
C TYR A 348 16.62 10.57 -10.32
N ALA A 349 16.83 10.72 -9.00
CA ALA A 349 18.12 11.17 -8.47
C ALA A 349 19.25 10.17 -8.77
N VAL A 350 19.00 8.86 -8.59
CA VAL A 350 19.96 7.81 -8.94
C VAL A 350 20.35 7.89 -10.41
N ARG A 351 19.36 8.04 -11.32
CA ARG A 351 19.66 8.20 -12.75
C ARG A 351 20.57 9.40 -13.03
N TYR A 352 20.27 10.54 -12.41
CA TYR A 352 21.10 11.73 -12.56
C TYR A 352 22.55 11.46 -12.11
N LEU A 353 22.74 10.80 -10.96
CA LEU A 353 24.06 10.41 -10.46
C LEU A 353 24.79 9.46 -11.43
N LEU A 354 24.10 8.48 -11.99
CA LEU A 354 24.67 7.51 -12.94
C LEU A 354 25.08 8.16 -14.28
N GLN A 355 24.53 9.33 -14.62
CA GLN A 355 24.82 10.07 -15.85
C GLN A 355 25.94 11.10 -15.70
N GLN A 356 26.49 11.32 -14.49
CA GLN A 356 27.56 12.30 -14.29
C GLN A 356 28.82 11.90 -15.04
N PRO A 357 29.56 12.87 -15.64
CA PRO A 357 30.72 12.58 -16.47
C PRO A 357 31.92 12.04 -15.68
N GLY A 358 32.02 12.37 -14.38
CA GLY A 358 33.12 11.96 -13.52
C GLY A 358 33.07 10.47 -13.17
N ILE A 359 33.84 9.63 -13.88
CA ILE A 359 33.82 8.17 -13.72
C ILE A 359 34.12 7.72 -12.28
N ARG A 360 35.04 8.37 -11.57
CA ARG A 360 35.42 8.05 -10.20
C ARG A 360 34.26 8.36 -9.24
N ALA A 361 33.71 9.57 -9.29
CA ALA A 361 32.58 9.99 -8.46
C ALA A 361 31.36 9.10 -8.69
N ARG A 362 31.06 8.79 -9.95
CA ARG A 362 29.96 7.88 -10.31
C ARG A 362 30.15 6.47 -9.75
N ARG A 363 31.36 5.89 -9.84
CA ARG A 363 31.66 4.57 -9.28
C ARG A 363 31.52 4.55 -7.75
N ILE A 364 32.03 5.58 -7.07
CA ILE A 364 31.93 5.72 -5.62
C ILE A 364 30.46 5.83 -5.20
N ALA A 365 29.68 6.72 -5.82
CA ALA A 365 28.26 6.88 -5.51
C ALA A 365 27.46 5.59 -5.76
N THR A 366 27.74 4.87 -6.84
CA THR A 366 27.10 3.58 -7.13
C THR A 366 27.48 2.53 -6.09
N ALA A 367 28.76 2.43 -5.72
CA ALA A 367 29.23 1.49 -4.71
C ALA A 367 28.60 1.77 -3.32
N MET A 368 28.53 3.03 -2.91
CA MET A 368 27.84 3.44 -1.68
C MET A 368 26.36 3.06 -1.70
N LEU A 369 25.66 3.35 -2.81
CA LEU A 369 24.26 3.00 -2.95
C LEU A 369 24.02 1.48 -2.87
N VAL A 370 24.83 0.69 -3.57
CA VAL A 370 24.76 -0.78 -3.52
C VAL A 370 25.06 -1.28 -2.10
N MET A 371 26.05 -0.69 -1.43
CA MET A 371 26.37 -1.02 -0.04
C MET A 371 25.18 -0.75 0.89
N PHE A 372 24.57 0.43 0.83
CA PHE A 372 23.41 0.77 1.67
C PHE A 372 22.19 -0.15 1.40
N ILE A 373 21.90 -0.45 0.13
CA ILE A 373 20.86 -1.40 -0.25
C ILE A 373 21.21 -2.80 0.32
N GLY A 374 22.46 -3.22 0.21
CA GLY A 374 22.94 -4.49 0.75
C GLY A 374 22.81 -4.57 2.28
N CYS A 375 23.17 -3.49 2.99
CA CYS A 375 22.97 -3.42 4.45
C CYS A 375 21.50 -3.58 4.85
N ASN A 376 20.56 -2.97 4.12
CA ASN A 376 19.13 -3.19 4.34
C ASN A 376 18.75 -4.66 4.12
N GLY A 377 19.24 -5.29 3.05
CA GLY A 377 18.99 -6.71 2.78
C GLY A 377 19.49 -7.63 3.89
N VAL A 378 20.70 -7.37 4.40
CA VAL A 378 21.25 -8.09 5.57
C VAL A 378 20.38 -7.85 6.80
N GLY A 379 19.98 -6.60 7.08
CA GLY A 379 19.09 -6.27 8.19
C GLY A 379 17.78 -7.05 8.11
N ILE A 380 17.14 -7.09 6.94
CA ILE A 380 15.91 -7.86 6.69
C ILE A 380 16.14 -9.36 6.91
N ALA A 381 17.26 -9.91 6.41
CA ALA A 381 17.58 -11.34 6.59
C ALA A 381 17.74 -11.72 8.06
N LEU A 382 18.26 -10.82 8.89
CA LEU A 382 18.46 -11.04 10.32
C LEU A 382 17.16 -10.86 11.13
N THR A 383 16.31 -9.90 10.76
CA THR A 383 15.11 -9.54 11.54
C THR A 383 13.82 -10.19 11.00
N GLY A 384 13.79 -10.54 9.70
CA GLY A 384 12.63 -11.14 9.05
C GLY A 384 11.39 -10.24 9.15
N GLN A 385 10.29 -10.82 9.57
CA GLN A 385 9.01 -10.10 9.76
C GLN A 385 9.09 -8.97 10.79
N SER A 386 9.97 -9.07 11.78
CA SER A 386 10.18 -8.01 12.77
C SER A 386 10.77 -6.72 12.18
N SER A 387 11.14 -6.73 10.89
CA SER A 387 11.49 -5.51 10.13
C SER A 387 10.35 -4.48 10.04
N SER A 388 9.11 -4.86 10.36
CA SER A 388 7.97 -3.94 10.50
C SER A 388 8.21 -2.85 11.53
N ALA A 389 8.96 -3.19 12.59
CA ALA A 389 9.36 -2.27 13.64
C ALA A 389 10.62 -1.44 13.30
N TYR A 390 11.09 -1.47 12.06
CA TYR A 390 12.30 -0.75 11.66
C TYR A 390 12.17 0.76 11.89
N THR A 391 13.18 1.31 12.54
CA THR A 391 13.48 2.75 12.59
C THR A 391 14.94 2.98 12.25
N ASN A 392 15.23 4.10 11.62
CA ASN A 392 16.60 4.48 11.32
C ASN A 392 17.29 5.19 12.51
N ILE A 393 18.57 5.53 12.36
CA ILE A 393 19.39 6.15 13.40
C ILE A 393 18.81 7.48 13.93
N LEU A 394 17.99 8.18 13.19
CA LEU A 394 17.38 9.45 13.60
C LEU A 394 16.31 9.27 14.68
N ALA A 395 15.77 8.06 14.86
CA ALA A 395 14.81 7.77 15.93
C ALA A 395 15.46 7.71 17.33
N GLY A 396 16.78 7.53 17.39
CA GLY A 396 17.52 7.39 18.65
C GLY A 396 17.46 5.98 19.25
N GLY A 397 18.06 5.80 20.42
CA GLY A 397 18.23 4.49 21.05
C GLY A 397 16.97 3.92 21.73
N ASP A 398 15.99 4.76 22.07
CA ASP A 398 14.74 4.36 22.75
C ASP A 398 13.52 4.55 21.85
N ALA A 399 13.56 3.95 20.68
CA ALA A 399 12.45 4.05 19.74
C ALA A 399 11.17 3.37 20.25
N CYS A 400 11.28 2.26 20.99
CA CYS A 400 10.13 1.53 21.54
C CYS A 400 9.38 2.32 22.62
N GLY A 401 10.07 3.14 23.41
CA GLY A 401 9.44 4.02 24.41
C GLY A 401 8.84 5.29 23.82
N ARG A 402 9.08 5.55 22.54
CA ARG A 402 8.70 6.82 21.89
C ARG A 402 7.71 6.67 20.73
N TYR A 403 7.65 5.51 20.08
CA TYR A 403 6.84 5.28 18.87
C TYR A 403 6.15 3.93 18.91
N GLU A 404 5.00 3.82 18.26
CA GLU A 404 4.35 2.53 18.02
C GLU A 404 5.19 1.67 17.08
N MET A 405 5.44 0.40 17.47
CA MET A 405 6.39 -0.47 16.77
C MET A 405 5.76 -1.69 16.11
N ASP A 406 4.85 -2.41 16.77
CA ASP A 406 4.34 -3.72 16.32
C ASP A 406 2.81 -3.77 16.37
N TYR A 407 2.17 -3.01 15.50
CA TYR A 407 0.70 -2.95 15.42
C TYR A 407 0.06 -4.31 15.13
N TYR A 408 0.59 -5.05 14.18
CA TYR A 408 0.02 -6.33 13.77
C TYR A 408 0.31 -7.47 14.75
N GLY A 409 1.07 -7.24 15.80
CA GLY A 409 1.46 -8.27 16.76
C GLY A 409 2.33 -9.36 16.12
N VAL A 410 3.17 -9.00 15.18
CA VAL A 410 4.05 -9.94 14.42
C VAL A 410 4.96 -10.73 15.35
N THR A 411 5.32 -10.13 16.50
CA THR A 411 6.18 -10.75 17.50
C THR A 411 5.43 -11.72 18.42
N ALA A 412 4.10 -11.68 18.47
CA ALA A 412 3.29 -12.47 19.40
C ALA A 412 3.61 -13.98 19.36
N LYS A 413 3.70 -14.56 18.18
CA LYS A 413 4.08 -15.97 18.01
C LYS A 413 5.43 -16.30 18.62
N LYS A 414 6.45 -15.46 18.41
CA LYS A 414 7.80 -15.66 18.93
C LYS A 414 7.82 -15.53 20.46
N VAL A 415 7.06 -14.56 20.98
CA VAL A 415 6.94 -14.34 22.43
C VAL A 415 6.27 -15.54 23.10
N LEU A 416 5.14 -16.01 22.58
CA LEU A 416 4.43 -17.18 23.11
C LEU A 416 5.35 -18.39 23.14
N LYS A 417 6.03 -18.68 22.02
CA LYS A 417 6.96 -19.81 21.95
C LYS A 417 8.10 -19.67 22.95
N SER A 418 8.71 -18.50 23.06
CA SER A 418 9.78 -18.25 24.02
C SER A 418 9.34 -18.42 25.47
N LEU A 419 8.10 -18.02 25.79
CA LEU A 419 7.54 -18.19 27.13
C LEU A 419 7.33 -19.67 27.47
N VAL A 420 6.76 -20.46 26.54
CA VAL A 420 6.56 -21.91 26.72
C VAL A 420 7.91 -22.63 26.80
N ASP A 421 8.85 -22.33 25.91
CA ASP A 421 10.20 -22.94 25.93
C ASP A 421 10.95 -22.66 27.25
N ARG A 422 10.67 -21.49 27.88
CA ARG A 422 11.36 -21.08 29.12
C ARG A 422 10.71 -21.59 30.40
N TYR A 423 9.38 -21.62 30.44
CA TYR A 423 8.64 -21.85 31.68
C TYR A 423 7.79 -23.14 31.66
N GLY A 424 7.72 -23.84 30.53
CA GLY A 424 6.88 -25.02 30.37
C GLY A 424 5.39 -24.67 30.36
N GLU A 425 4.59 -25.43 31.09
CA GLU A 425 3.16 -25.16 31.26
C GLU A 425 2.93 -23.84 32.01
N ILE A 426 2.33 -22.85 31.34
CA ILE A 426 2.03 -21.54 31.91
C ILE A 426 0.65 -21.06 31.50
N CYS A 427 -0.02 -20.38 32.41
CA CYS A 427 -1.25 -19.65 32.09
C CYS A 427 -0.87 -18.22 31.62
N ILE A 428 -1.19 -17.87 30.39
CA ILE A 428 -0.91 -16.55 29.83
C ILE A 428 -2.23 -15.76 29.80
N ARG A 429 -2.27 -14.66 30.53
CA ARG A 429 -3.33 -13.67 30.39
C ARG A 429 -2.90 -12.58 29.44
N SER A 430 -3.71 -12.37 28.40
CA SER A 430 -3.48 -11.33 27.37
C SER A 430 -4.55 -10.25 27.50
N ASP A 431 -4.20 -9.12 28.08
CA ASP A 431 -5.10 -7.97 28.18
C ASP A 431 -4.97 -7.11 26.91
N GLY A 432 -5.96 -7.21 26.01
CA GLY A 432 -6.06 -6.38 24.82
C GLY A 432 -5.14 -6.72 23.64
N CYS A 433 -4.36 -7.81 23.72
CA CYS A 433 -3.51 -8.25 22.61
C CYS A 433 -4.19 -9.36 21.79
N GLY A 434 -5.05 -8.98 20.83
CA GLY A 434 -5.74 -9.93 19.94
C GLY A 434 -4.81 -10.91 19.24
N ALA A 435 -3.61 -10.46 18.82
CA ALA A 435 -2.61 -11.31 18.18
C ALA A 435 -2.12 -12.46 19.08
N MET A 436 -2.04 -12.26 20.40
CA MET A 436 -1.71 -13.34 21.34
C MET A 436 -2.83 -14.38 21.37
N ASN A 437 -4.08 -13.93 21.46
CA ASN A 437 -5.23 -14.82 21.57
C ASN A 437 -5.45 -15.71 20.33
N VAL A 438 -5.19 -15.20 19.13
CA VAL A 438 -5.36 -15.96 17.88
C VAL A 438 -4.16 -16.84 17.51
N ASN A 439 -3.00 -16.66 18.17
CA ASN A 439 -1.80 -17.46 17.91
C ASN A 439 -1.63 -18.64 18.87
N TYR A 440 -2.59 -18.95 19.76
CA TYR A 440 -2.49 -20.09 20.69
C TYR A 440 -2.31 -21.43 19.97
N TYR A 441 -2.86 -21.60 18.77
CA TYR A 441 -2.76 -22.83 17.98
C TYR A 441 -1.35 -23.15 17.50
N VAL A 442 -0.40 -22.21 17.59
CA VAL A 442 1.03 -22.46 17.24
C VAL A 442 1.80 -23.07 18.39
N LEU A 443 1.19 -23.17 19.57
CA LEU A 443 1.72 -23.90 20.69
C LEU A 443 1.50 -25.41 20.47
N PRO A 444 2.36 -26.29 21.03
CA PRO A 444 2.13 -27.73 20.95
C PRO A 444 0.70 -28.06 21.45
N ALA A 445 0.02 -28.91 20.70
CA ALA A 445 -1.22 -29.50 21.20
C ALA A 445 -0.84 -30.52 22.31
N GLU A 446 -1.22 -30.24 23.54
CA GLU A 446 -1.31 -31.21 24.60
C GLU A 446 -2.73 -31.71 24.76
#